data_e111ecbae819372b7f3d20d2d726b75b
#
_entry.id   e111ecbae819372b7f3d20d2d726b75b
#
_cell.length_a   1.000
_cell.length_b   1.000
_cell.length_c   1.000
_cell.angle_alpha   90.00
_cell.angle_beta   90.00
_cell.angle_gamma   90.00
#
_symmetry.space_group_name_H-M   'P 1'
#
loop_
_entity.id
_entity.type
_entity.pdbx_description
1 polymer ?
#
loop_
_entity_poly.entity_id
_entity_poly.type
_entity_poly.pdbx_seq_one_letter_code
_entity_poly.pdbx_strand_id
1 'polypeptide(L)'
;MDIPQDILNKFIVRKDYLEWINEQTSIFAYLDLTNMFHWQDVLGWKFRIEDVVGQLSNFPNIKEIKVYYGLNERDKKNSEAFHRRIRKTGAILRDKSMKFIPKEINEGLFFQRKTITLFDGKVKNKIHELIEELEKSGIIIEEPKCNFDVEMAMDMIDDLEKITAVLLFSGDSDLKKPLERLKVKAKRVGVVGVRGKVAEELHNIKDKYIDFGKFYTGKRTYIKSENPALGGAA
;
A
#
# COMPACT_ATOMS: atom_id res chain seq x y z
N MET A 1 -24.36 3.67 31.80
CA MET A 1 -22.95 3.91 31.38
C MET A 1 -22.97 4.27 29.91
N ASP A 2 -22.74 5.53 29.60
CA ASP A 2 -22.67 5.94 28.19
C ASP A 2 -21.33 5.49 27.60
N ILE A 3 -21.42 4.74 26.50
CA ILE A 3 -20.24 4.32 25.76
C ILE A 3 -19.65 5.58 25.09
N PRO A 4 -18.36 5.89 25.29
CA PRO A 4 -17.73 7.03 24.63
C PRO A 4 -17.94 7.01 23.12
N GLN A 5 -18.22 8.18 22.53
CA GLN A 5 -18.61 8.33 21.12
C GLN A 5 -17.53 7.82 20.16
N ASP A 6 -16.24 7.91 20.53
CA ASP A 6 -15.11 7.37 19.75
C ASP A 6 -15.10 5.84 19.71
N ILE A 7 -15.50 5.17 20.79
CA ILE A 7 -15.67 3.71 20.84
C ILE A 7 -16.88 3.30 20.00
N LEU A 8 -17.99 4.02 20.12
CA LEU A 8 -19.20 3.78 19.32
C LEU A 8 -18.90 3.94 17.82
N ASN A 9 -18.19 5.00 17.44
CA ASN A 9 -17.78 5.25 16.04
C ASN A 9 -16.84 4.16 15.49
N LYS A 10 -15.90 3.67 16.31
CA LYS A 10 -15.05 2.52 15.92
C LYS A 10 -15.86 1.25 15.70
N PHE A 11 -16.87 1.02 16.53
CA PHE A 11 -17.77 -0.13 16.42
C PHE A 11 -18.64 -0.06 15.17
N ILE A 12 -19.22 1.09 14.89
CA ILE A 12 -20.09 1.33 13.71
C ILE A 12 -19.30 1.14 12.42
N VAL A 13 -18.09 1.72 12.32
CA VAL A 13 -17.27 1.60 11.12
C VAL A 13 -16.78 0.16 10.90
N ARG A 14 -16.52 -0.58 11.98
CA ARG A 14 -16.12 -1.98 11.89
C ARG A 14 -17.28 -2.86 11.45
N LYS A 15 -18.47 -2.59 11.93
CA LYS A 15 -19.71 -3.28 11.53
C LYS A 15 -19.97 -3.14 10.03
N ASP A 16 -19.84 -1.94 9.50
CA ASP A 16 -20.15 -1.60 8.12
C ASP A 16 -19.31 -2.38 7.07
N TYR A 17 -17.97 -2.54 7.25
CA TYR A 17 -17.18 -3.33 6.31
C TYR A 17 -17.34 -4.84 6.53
N LEU A 18 -17.62 -5.28 7.77
CA LEU A 18 -17.90 -6.66 8.06
C LEU A 18 -19.19 -7.12 7.39
N GLU A 19 -20.24 -6.29 7.41
CA GLU A 19 -21.49 -6.55 6.71
C GLU A 19 -21.24 -6.70 5.20
N TRP A 20 -20.50 -5.76 4.58
CA TRP A 20 -20.19 -5.84 3.16
C TRP A 20 -19.41 -7.12 2.79
N ILE A 21 -18.42 -7.53 3.60
CA ILE A 21 -17.68 -8.78 3.37
C ILE A 21 -18.62 -9.98 3.48
N ASN A 22 -19.50 -10.01 4.49
CA ASN A 22 -20.38 -11.14 4.75
C ASN A 22 -21.51 -11.29 3.72
N GLU A 23 -21.87 -10.21 3.02
CA GLU A 23 -22.83 -10.26 1.90
C GLU A 23 -22.28 -10.97 0.66
N GLN A 24 -20.97 -11.10 0.54
CA GLN A 24 -20.33 -11.72 -0.61
C GLN A 24 -20.13 -13.22 -0.37
N THR A 25 -20.22 -14.04 -1.43
CA THR A 25 -20.02 -15.48 -1.32
C THR A 25 -18.61 -15.94 -1.67
N SER A 26 -17.92 -15.21 -2.54
CA SER A 26 -16.56 -15.50 -2.98
C SER A 26 -15.80 -14.22 -3.25
N ILE A 27 -14.90 -13.86 -2.34
CA ILE A 27 -14.03 -12.69 -2.45
C ILE A 27 -12.60 -13.17 -2.73
N PHE A 28 -11.94 -12.56 -3.71
CA PHE A 28 -10.50 -12.65 -3.83
C PHE A 28 -9.87 -11.31 -3.44
N ALA A 29 -8.84 -11.37 -2.60
CA ALA A 29 -8.12 -10.19 -2.13
C ALA A 29 -6.81 -10.02 -2.90
N TYR A 30 -6.60 -8.81 -3.42
CA TYR A 30 -5.43 -8.42 -4.22
C TYR A 30 -4.65 -7.35 -3.45
N LEU A 31 -3.46 -7.69 -2.98
CA LEU A 31 -2.65 -6.85 -2.11
C LEU A 31 -1.43 -6.33 -2.87
N ASP A 32 -1.47 -5.07 -3.29
CA ASP A 32 -0.32 -4.33 -3.80
C ASP A 32 0.57 -3.91 -2.63
N LEU A 33 1.54 -4.77 -2.31
CA LEU A 33 2.33 -4.56 -1.10
C LEU A 33 3.25 -3.35 -1.21
N THR A 34 3.69 -2.99 -2.41
CA THR A 34 4.48 -1.77 -2.63
C THR A 34 3.67 -0.53 -2.30
N ASN A 35 2.45 -0.43 -2.83
CA ASN A 35 1.52 0.66 -2.52
C ASN A 35 1.19 0.71 -1.02
N MET A 36 0.92 -0.45 -0.41
CA MET A 36 0.62 -0.57 1.02
C MET A 36 1.78 -0.09 1.91
N PHE A 37 3.04 -0.33 1.54
CA PHE A 37 4.17 0.18 2.32
C PHE A 37 4.26 1.69 2.32
N HIS A 38 3.86 2.38 1.26
CA HIS A 38 3.77 3.84 1.23
C HIS A 38 2.69 4.41 2.19
N TRP A 39 1.73 3.59 2.62
CA TRP A 39 0.73 4.02 3.60
C TRP A 39 1.33 4.22 4.99
N GLN A 40 2.42 3.53 5.32
CA GLN A 40 3.08 3.59 6.63
C GLN A 40 3.56 5.02 6.97
N ASP A 41 3.96 5.80 5.96
CA ASP A 41 4.38 7.17 6.13
C ASP A 41 3.24 8.09 6.64
N VAL A 42 2.01 7.83 6.17
CA VAL A 42 0.80 8.59 6.59
C VAL A 42 0.22 8.04 7.88
N LEU A 43 0.28 6.73 8.07
CA LEU A 43 -0.22 6.07 9.28
C LEU A 43 0.64 6.36 10.51
N GLY A 44 1.92 6.71 10.34
CA GLY A 44 2.89 6.88 11.43
C GLY A 44 3.27 5.57 12.15
N TRP A 45 2.91 4.42 11.58
CA TRP A 45 3.25 3.10 12.11
C TRP A 45 3.40 2.06 11.00
N LYS A 46 4.18 1.01 11.29
CA LYS A 46 4.42 -0.14 10.40
C LYS A 46 3.45 -1.27 10.74
N PHE A 47 2.96 -1.95 9.71
CA PHE A 47 2.21 -3.19 9.81
C PHE A 47 3.07 -4.38 9.36
N ARG A 48 2.60 -5.58 9.67
CA ARG A 48 3.16 -6.83 9.15
C ARG A 48 2.16 -7.42 8.16
N ILE A 49 2.66 -7.84 7.00
CA ILE A 49 1.79 -8.43 5.97
C ILE A 49 1.18 -9.75 6.45
N GLU A 50 1.92 -10.50 7.27
CA GLU A 50 1.44 -11.75 7.84
C GLU A 50 0.18 -11.54 8.71
N ASP A 51 0.13 -10.42 9.44
CA ASP A 51 -1.05 -10.08 10.26
C ASP A 51 -2.25 -9.69 9.37
N VAL A 52 -2.00 -8.98 8.25
CA VAL A 52 -3.04 -8.63 7.27
C VAL A 52 -3.62 -9.89 6.64
N VAL A 53 -2.77 -10.80 6.17
CA VAL A 53 -3.20 -12.07 5.57
C VAL A 53 -3.93 -12.92 6.60
N GLY A 54 -3.40 -13.04 7.82
CA GLY A 54 -4.06 -13.77 8.90
C GLY A 54 -5.44 -13.21 9.24
N GLN A 55 -5.59 -11.88 9.25
CA GLN A 55 -6.88 -11.23 9.47
C GLN A 55 -7.87 -11.52 8.33
N LEU A 56 -7.42 -11.46 7.07
CA LEU A 56 -8.25 -11.78 5.90
C LEU A 56 -8.69 -13.26 5.89
N SER A 57 -7.78 -14.16 6.27
CA SER A 57 -8.05 -15.61 6.31
C SER A 57 -9.12 -16.01 7.36
N ASN A 58 -9.43 -15.13 8.32
CA ASN A 58 -10.52 -15.36 9.28
C ASN A 58 -11.92 -15.17 8.64
N PHE A 59 -12.02 -14.64 7.43
CA PHE A 59 -13.30 -14.50 6.73
C PHE A 59 -13.53 -15.68 5.79
N PRO A 60 -14.53 -16.52 6.02
CA PRO A 60 -14.77 -17.72 5.21
C PRO A 60 -15.14 -17.39 3.74
N ASN A 61 -15.56 -16.16 3.49
CA ASN A 61 -15.93 -15.66 2.16
C ASN A 61 -14.71 -15.21 1.34
N ILE A 62 -13.56 -14.95 1.99
CA ILE A 62 -12.30 -14.66 1.31
C ILE A 62 -11.66 -16.00 0.92
N LYS A 63 -11.74 -16.35 -0.35
CA LYS A 63 -11.33 -17.66 -0.87
C LYS A 63 -9.86 -17.68 -1.28
N GLU A 64 -9.33 -16.54 -1.72
CA GLU A 64 -7.96 -16.42 -2.18
C GLU A 64 -7.38 -15.06 -1.82
N ILE A 65 -6.10 -15.05 -1.43
CA ILE A 65 -5.35 -13.83 -1.11
C ILE A 65 -4.10 -13.84 -1.97
N LYS A 66 -3.99 -12.88 -2.89
CA LYS A 66 -2.84 -12.67 -3.77
C LYS A 66 -2.05 -11.47 -3.30
N VAL A 67 -0.76 -11.65 -3.07
CA VAL A 67 0.18 -10.60 -2.64
C VAL A 67 1.17 -10.36 -3.76
N TYR A 68 1.30 -9.11 -4.19
CA TYR A 68 2.19 -8.67 -5.25
C TYR A 68 3.36 -7.91 -4.67
N TYR A 69 4.58 -8.45 -4.84
CA TYR A 69 5.79 -7.81 -4.31
C TYR A 69 7.05 -8.24 -5.02
N GLY A 70 7.93 -7.27 -5.34
CA GLY A 70 9.15 -7.49 -6.08
C GLY A 70 10.24 -8.24 -5.31
N LEU A 71 11.06 -9.02 -6.03
CA LEU A 71 12.28 -9.64 -5.53
C LEU A 71 13.46 -8.70 -5.74
N ASN A 72 14.13 -8.31 -4.66
CA ASN A 72 15.35 -7.50 -4.72
C ASN A 72 16.56 -8.42 -4.88
N GLU A 73 17.07 -8.53 -6.09
CA GLU A 73 18.24 -9.36 -6.40
C GLU A 73 19.54 -8.86 -5.75
N ARG A 74 19.64 -7.57 -5.40
CA ARG A 74 20.81 -6.99 -4.71
C ARG A 74 20.83 -7.33 -3.22
N ASP A 75 19.65 -7.65 -2.64
CA ASP A 75 19.51 -8.15 -1.28
C ASP A 75 18.68 -9.45 -1.30
N LYS A 76 19.10 -10.36 -2.14
CA LYS A 76 18.37 -11.60 -2.45
C LYS A 76 18.02 -12.39 -1.20
N LYS A 77 18.99 -12.55 -0.29
CA LYS A 77 18.82 -13.34 0.95
C LYS A 77 17.65 -12.84 1.81
N ASN A 78 17.60 -11.52 2.08
CA ASN A 78 16.54 -10.93 2.89
C ASN A 78 15.21 -10.90 2.13
N SER A 79 15.26 -10.61 0.82
CA SER A 79 14.09 -10.59 -0.04
C SER A 79 13.42 -11.97 -0.12
N GLU A 80 14.19 -13.03 -0.37
CA GLU A 80 13.69 -14.41 -0.36
C GLU A 80 13.18 -14.85 1.02
N ALA A 81 13.85 -14.43 2.09
CA ALA A 81 13.38 -14.70 3.45
C ALA A 81 12.01 -14.04 3.71
N PHE A 82 11.81 -12.81 3.22
CA PHE A 82 10.53 -12.11 3.29
C PHE A 82 9.46 -12.81 2.45
N HIS A 83 9.77 -13.19 1.21
CA HIS A 83 8.87 -13.95 0.33
C HIS A 83 8.45 -15.29 0.94
N ARG A 84 9.38 -16.02 1.56
CA ARG A 84 9.07 -17.27 2.30
C ARG A 84 8.09 -17.04 3.44
N ARG A 85 8.19 -15.90 4.17
CA ARG A 85 7.23 -15.58 5.24
C ARG A 85 5.83 -15.34 4.68
N ILE A 86 5.72 -14.63 3.55
CA ILE A 86 4.43 -14.41 2.89
C ILE A 86 3.82 -15.76 2.46
N ARG A 87 4.60 -16.60 1.77
CA ARG A 87 4.10 -17.91 1.31
C ARG A 87 3.65 -18.82 2.46
N LYS A 88 4.31 -18.73 3.63
CA LYS A 88 3.92 -19.49 4.84
C LYS A 88 2.56 -19.09 5.41
N THR A 89 2.02 -17.94 5.07
CA THR A 89 0.67 -17.52 5.48
C THR A 89 -0.45 -18.20 4.69
N GLY A 90 -0.12 -18.92 3.62
CA GLY A 90 -1.08 -19.49 2.67
C GLY A 90 -1.49 -18.53 1.55
N ALA A 91 -1.00 -17.29 1.54
CA ALA A 91 -1.25 -16.36 0.44
C ALA A 91 -0.46 -16.77 -0.81
N ILE A 92 -1.02 -16.50 -1.98
CA ILE A 92 -0.36 -16.65 -3.27
C ILE A 92 0.52 -15.41 -3.49
N LEU A 93 1.83 -15.61 -3.48
CA LEU A 93 2.77 -14.55 -3.80
C LEU A 93 3.00 -14.50 -5.32
N ARG A 94 2.73 -13.35 -5.92
CA ARG A 94 3.14 -12.96 -7.27
C ARG A 94 4.40 -12.13 -7.17
N ASP A 95 5.52 -12.67 -7.61
CA ASP A 95 6.82 -12.01 -7.54
C ASP A 95 7.51 -11.95 -8.90
N LYS A 96 8.32 -10.92 -9.07
CA LYS A 96 9.27 -10.75 -10.18
C LYS A 96 10.43 -9.90 -9.71
N SER A 97 11.57 -9.99 -10.41
CA SER A 97 12.78 -9.20 -10.06
C SER A 97 12.53 -7.71 -10.19
N MET A 98 12.95 -6.94 -9.19
CA MET A 98 12.95 -5.48 -9.23
C MET A 98 13.95 -4.97 -10.26
N LYS A 99 13.56 -3.94 -11.00
CA LYS A 99 14.48 -3.15 -11.84
C LYS A 99 15.06 -2.03 -11.02
N PHE A 100 16.32 -1.73 -11.22
CA PHE A 100 16.99 -0.57 -10.64
C PHE A 100 17.14 0.47 -11.75
N ILE A 101 16.43 1.58 -11.61
CA ILE A 101 16.37 2.63 -12.62
C ILE A 101 17.23 3.79 -12.16
N PRO A 102 18.27 4.18 -12.95
CA PRO A 102 19.05 5.36 -12.65
C PRO A 102 18.16 6.60 -12.52
N LYS A 103 18.39 7.38 -11.48
CA LYS A 103 17.78 8.70 -11.29
C LYS A 103 18.81 9.78 -11.49
N GLU A 104 18.40 10.84 -12.19
CA GLU A 104 19.17 12.06 -12.20
C GLU A 104 19.34 12.62 -10.80
N ILE A 105 20.56 12.96 -10.45
CA ILE A 105 20.89 13.61 -9.19
C ILE A 105 20.56 15.09 -9.40
N ASN A 106 19.41 15.52 -8.91
CA ASN A 106 18.97 16.90 -9.00
C ASN A 106 18.39 17.36 -7.65
N GLU A 107 18.12 18.66 -7.52
CA GLU A 107 17.52 19.22 -6.30
C GLU A 107 16.26 18.46 -5.86
N GLY A 108 15.41 18.00 -6.78
CA GLY A 108 14.20 17.28 -6.49
C GLY A 108 14.43 15.96 -5.73
N LEU A 109 15.58 15.30 -5.91
CA LEU A 109 15.91 14.07 -5.20
C LEU A 109 16.01 14.31 -3.69
N PHE A 110 16.56 15.47 -3.28
CA PHE A 110 16.73 15.84 -1.88
C PHE A 110 15.42 16.36 -1.27
N PHE A 111 14.47 16.79 -2.11
CA PHE A 111 13.30 17.54 -1.70
C PHE A 111 11.98 16.78 -1.75
N GLN A 112 11.98 15.51 -2.14
CA GLN A 112 10.76 14.71 -2.36
C GLN A 112 9.85 14.54 -1.13
N ARG A 113 10.29 14.87 0.08
CA ARG A 113 9.52 14.62 1.31
C ARG A 113 9.13 15.84 2.14
N LYS A 114 9.58 17.06 1.78
CA LYS A 114 9.20 18.29 2.51
C LYS A 114 9.12 19.46 1.55
N THR A 115 8.05 20.24 1.66
CA THR A 115 7.91 21.51 0.94
C THR A 115 9.01 22.47 1.41
N ILE A 116 10.06 22.65 0.62
CA ILE A 116 11.20 23.48 0.98
C ILE A 116 10.96 24.87 0.41
N THR A 117 10.03 25.59 0.97
CA THR A 117 9.88 27.03 0.79
C THR A 117 10.77 27.85 1.71
N LEU A 118 11.56 27.20 2.58
CA LEU A 118 12.27 27.85 3.71
C LEU A 118 13.78 27.55 3.78
N PHE A 119 14.43 27.13 2.68
CA PHE A 119 15.89 27.04 2.75
C PHE A 119 16.56 28.40 2.54
N ASP A 120 17.30 28.80 3.57
CA ASP A 120 18.37 29.77 3.46
C ASP A 120 19.28 29.42 2.27
N GLY A 121 19.67 30.43 1.47
CA GLY A 121 20.52 30.25 0.30
C GLY A 121 21.81 29.45 0.58
N LYS A 122 22.33 29.49 1.82
CA LYS A 122 23.49 28.70 2.26
C LYS A 122 23.25 27.18 2.22
N VAL A 123 22.05 26.72 2.58
CA VAL A 123 21.70 25.29 2.52
C VAL A 123 21.52 24.85 1.07
N LYS A 124 20.90 25.70 0.25
CA LYS A 124 20.74 25.44 -1.18
C LYS A 124 22.11 25.29 -1.88
N ASN A 125 23.05 26.18 -1.59
CA ASN A 125 24.40 26.11 -2.15
C ASN A 125 25.14 24.83 -1.74
N LYS A 126 25.04 24.41 -0.47
CA LYS A 126 25.62 23.13 -0.01
C LYS A 126 25.03 21.92 -0.72
N ILE A 127 23.75 21.94 -1.03
CA ILE A 127 23.09 20.86 -1.79
C ILE A 127 23.62 20.84 -3.23
N HIS A 128 23.79 22.01 -3.88
CA HIS A 128 24.39 22.08 -5.20
C HIS A 128 25.83 21.54 -5.22
N GLU A 129 26.66 21.96 -4.27
CA GLU A 129 28.03 21.45 -4.14
C GLU A 129 28.05 19.92 -4.00
N LEU A 130 27.16 19.36 -3.16
CA LEU A 130 27.04 17.91 -2.99
C LEU A 130 26.60 17.19 -4.25
N ILE A 131 25.64 17.76 -5.00
CA ILE A 131 25.19 17.22 -6.29
C ILE A 131 26.35 17.15 -7.26
N GLU A 132 27.10 18.26 -7.41
CA GLU A 132 28.28 18.31 -8.30
C GLU A 132 29.38 17.32 -7.89
N GLU A 133 29.61 17.12 -6.59
CA GLU A 133 30.56 16.12 -6.10
C GLU A 133 30.13 14.68 -6.44
N LEU A 134 28.84 14.37 -6.28
CA LEU A 134 28.27 13.07 -6.63
C LEU A 134 28.36 12.79 -8.14
N GLU A 135 28.05 13.79 -8.97
CA GLU A 135 28.19 13.69 -10.42
C GLU A 135 29.65 13.49 -10.86
N LYS A 136 30.57 14.28 -10.32
CA LYS A 136 32.02 14.17 -10.60
C LYS A 136 32.61 12.84 -10.15
N SER A 137 32.09 12.25 -9.08
CA SER A 137 32.53 10.95 -8.59
C SER A 137 31.93 9.75 -9.34
N GLY A 138 31.05 10.01 -10.32
CA GLY A 138 30.38 8.97 -11.09
C GLY A 138 29.42 8.11 -10.27
N ILE A 139 28.94 8.61 -9.14
CA ILE A 139 27.96 7.91 -8.31
C ILE A 139 26.59 7.95 -8.99
N ILE A 140 26.03 6.79 -9.27
CA ILE A 140 24.68 6.64 -9.82
C ILE A 140 23.73 6.28 -8.68
N ILE A 141 22.71 7.11 -8.49
CA ILE A 141 21.61 6.79 -7.58
C ILE A 141 20.56 6.03 -8.37
N GLU A 142 20.15 4.87 -7.89
CA GLU A 142 19.13 4.06 -8.54
C GLU A 142 17.93 3.85 -7.63
N GLU A 143 16.74 3.89 -8.21
CA GLU A 143 15.50 3.58 -7.51
C GLU A 143 15.03 2.17 -7.86
N PRO A 144 14.80 1.32 -6.86
CA PRO A 144 14.19 0.02 -7.11
C PRO A 144 12.73 0.21 -7.54
N LYS A 145 12.38 -0.31 -8.72
CA LYS A 145 11.01 -0.24 -9.26
C LYS A 145 10.50 -1.62 -9.63
N CYS A 146 9.30 -1.92 -9.18
CA CYS A 146 8.57 -3.12 -9.56
C CYS A 146 7.09 -2.79 -9.57
N ASN A 147 6.49 -2.79 -10.76
CA ASN A 147 5.07 -2.49 -10.94
C ASN A 147 4.34 -3.78 -11.31
N PHE A 148 3.21 -4.05 -10.68
CA PHE A 148 2.40 -5.25 -10.87
C PHE A 148 1.00 -4.97 -11.47
N ASP A 149 0.73 -3.78 -11.97
CA ASP A 149 -0.61 -3.38 -12.45
C ASP A 149 -1.13 -4.33 -13.53
N VAL A 150 -0.25 -4.74 -14.46
CA VAL A 150 -0.60 -5.66 -15.54
C VAL A 150 -0.92 -7.05 -14.98
N GLU A 151 -0.05 -7.60 -14.13
CA GLU A 151 -0.25 -8.91 -13.51
C GLU A 151 -1.51 -8.94 -12.63
N MET A 152 -1.75 -7.86 -11.86
CA MET A 152 -2.97 -7.73 -11.06
C MET A 152 -4.21 -7.65 -11.93
N ALA A 153 -4.16 -6.86 -13.01
CA ALA A 153 -5.27 -6.74 -13.95
C ALA A 153 -5.58 -8.09 -14.63
N MET A 154 -4.56 -8.82 -15.06
CA MET A 154 -4.73 -10.13 -15.67
C MET A 154 -5.31 -11.15 -14.68
N ASP A 155 -4.74 -11.23 -13.47
CA ASP A 155 -5.25 -12.11 -12.42
C ASP A 155 -6.73 -11.80 -12.10
N MET A 156 -7.12 -10.51 -12.02
CA MET A 156 -8.52 -10.11 -11.80
C MET A 156 -9.47 -10.56 -12.94
N ILE A 157 -8.99 -10.53 -14.18
CA ILE A 157 -9.77 -10.98 -15.34
C ILE A 157 -9.88 -12.50 -15.39
N ASP A 158 -8.80 -13.22 -15.11
CA ASP A 158 -8.76 -14.67 -15.09
C ASP A 158 -9.63 -15.26 -13.95
N ASP A 159 -9.80 -14.50 -12.88
CA ASP A 159 -10.61 -14.92 -11.73
C ASP A 159 -12.10 -14.56 -11.84
N LEU A 160 -12.52 -13.86 -12.90
CA LEU A 160 -13.88 -13.34 -13.07
C LEU A 160 -14.98 -14.37 -12.77
N GLU A 161 -14.82 -15.61 -13.25
CA GLU A 161 -15.85 -16.63 -13.09
C GLU A 161 -15.86 -17.28 -11.69
N LYS A 162 -14.80 -17.06 -10.90
CA LYS A 162 -14.64 -17.66 -9.56
C LYS A 162 -15.14 -16.74 -8.44
N ILE A 163 -15.30 -15.44 -8.71
CA ILE A 163 -15.54 -14.42 -7.69
C ILE A 163 -16.91 -13.79 -7.78
N THR A 164 -17.45 -13.34 -6.67
CA THR A 164 -18.58 -12.41 -6.58
C THR A 164 -18.09 -10.99 -6.28
N ALA A 165 -16.93 -10.86 -5.62
CA ALA A 165 -16.35 -9.58 -5.29
C ALA A 165 -14.81 -9.62 -5.31
N VAL A 166 -14.22 -8.45 -5.51
CA VAL A 166 -12.80 -8.17 -5.33
C VAL A 166 -12.61 -7.32 -4.09
N LEU A 167 -11.57 -7.60 -3.32
CA LEU A 167 -11.08 -6.73 -2.25
C LEU A 167 -9.66 -6.26 -2.61
N LEU A 168 -9.56 -5.03 -3.11
CA LEU A 168 -8.32 -4.44 -3.58
C LEU A 168 -7.64 -3.64 -2.47
N PHE A 169 -6.38 -3.96 -2.15
CA PHE A 169 -5.50 -3.19 -1.28
C PHE A 169 -4.51 -2.40 -2.13
N SER A 170 -4.96 -1.32 -2.72
CA SER A 170 -4.16 -0.35 -3.47
C SER A 170 -4.89 0.97 -3.57
N GLY A 171 -4.14 2.05 -3.75
CA GLY A 171 -4.67 3.38 -4.06
C GLY A 171 -4.38 3.80 -5.50
N ASP A 172 -3.84 2.92 -6.33
CA ASP A 172 -3.35 3.25 -7.66
C ASP A 172 -4.46 3.37 -8.69
N SER A 173 -4.53 4.52 -9.38
CA SER A 173 -5.50 4.81 -10.43
C SER A 173 -5.37 3.89 -11.66
N ASP A 174 -4.19 3.31 -11.91
CA ASP A 174 -3.94 2.45 -13.06
C ASP A 174 -4.79 1.17 -13.02
N LEU A 175 -5.26 0.79 -11.81
CA LEU A 175 -6.17 -0.32 -11.60
C LEU A 175 -7.65 0.00 -11.90
N LYS A 176 -7.99 1.23 -12.29
CA LYS A 176 -9.37 1.62 -12.65
C LYS A 176 -9.95 0.73 -13.74
N LYS A 177 -9.21 0.52 -14.83
CA LYS A 177 -9.72 -0.22 -16.01
C LYS A 177 -10.10 -1.68 -15.70
N PRO A 178 -9.26 -2.48 -15.02
CA PRO A 178 -9.69 -3.83 -14.60
C PRO A 178 -10.91 -3.79 -13.68
N LEU A 179 -11.01 -2.84 -12.76
CA LEU A 179 -12.18 -2.71 -11.88
C LEU A 179 -13.46 -2.34 -12.65
N GLU A 180 -13.38 -1.45 -13.65
CA GLU A 180 -14.52 -1.16 -14.57
C GLU A 180 -14.99 -2.44 -15.25
N ARG A 181 -14.05 -3.29 -15.71
CA ARG A 181 -14.39 -4.57 -16.33
C ARG A 181 -15.11 -5.51 -15.38
N LEU A 182 -14.68 -5.57 -14.12
CA LEU A 182 -15.35 -6.34 -13.06
C LEU A 182 -16.79 -5.84 -12.85
N LYS A 183 -17.00 -4.54 -12.79
CA LYS A 183 -18.34 -3.92 -12.62
C LYS A 183 -19.27 -4.25 -13.78
N VAL A 184 -18.78 -4.20 -15.03
CA VAL A 184 -19.56 -4.61 -16.23
C VAL A 184 -20.02 -6.07 -16.11
N LYS A 185 -19.25 -6.92 -15.43
CA LYS A 185 -19.59 -8.32 -15.15
C LYS A 185 -20.37 -8.51 -13.84
N ALA A 186 -20.99 -7.45 -13.34
CA ALA A 186 -21.77 -7.42 -12.09
C ALA A 186 -21.00 -7.91 -10.85
N LYS A 187 -19.67 -7.78 -10.84
CA LYS A 187 -18.85 -8.08 -9.66
C LYS A 187 -18.82 -6.88 -8.73
N ARG A 188 -18.76 -7.13 -7.42
CA ARG A 188 -18.65 -6.08 -6.42
C ARG A 188 -17.18 -5.72 -6.18
N VAL A 189 -16.91 -4.45 -5.86
CA VAL A 189 -15.57 -3.91 -5.69
C VAL A 189 -15.44 -3.26 -4.32
N GLY A 190 -14.63 -3.86 -3.44
CA GLY A 190 -14.16 -3.25 -2.20
C GLY A 190 -12.76 -2.70 -2.41
N VAL A 191 -12.51 -1.47 -1.96
CA VAL A 191 -11.18 -0.85 -1.96
C VAL A 191 -10.75 -0.58 -0.53
N VAL A 192 -9.61 -1.13 -0.15
CA VAL A 192 -8.93 -0.87 1.13
C VAL A 192 -7.78 0.09 0.88
N GLY A 193 -7.71 1.14 1.68
CA GLY A 193 -6.65 2.13 1.54
C GLY A 193 -6.55 3.07 2.73
N VAL A 194 -5.65 4.04 2.64
CA VAL A 194 -5.50 5.10 3.64
C VAL A 194 -6.01 6.41 3.06
N ARG A 195 -6.71 7.19 3.88
CA ARG A 195 -7.26 8.49 3.46
C ARG A 195 -6.15 9.38 2.85
N GLY A 196 -6.42 9.94 1.67
CA GLY A 196 -5.47 10.77 0.91
C GLY A 196 -4.39 9.97 0.16
N LYS A 197 -4.48 8.62 0.15
CA LYS A 197 -3.59 7.72 -0.61
C LYS A 197 -4.35 6.80 -1.56
N VAL A 198 -5.62 7.08 -1.81
CA VAL A 198 -6.44 6.37 -2.80
C VAL A 198 -6.88 7.38 -3.84
N ALA A 199 -6.65 7.06 -5.09
CA ALA A 199 -7.02 7.91 -6.22
C ALA A 199 -8.54 8.08 -6.31
N GLU A 200 -8.97 9.25 -6.78
CA GLU A 200 -10.39 9.59 -6.91
C GLU A 200 -11.12 8.62 -7.83
N GLU A 201 -10.46 8.16 -8.88
CA GLU A 201 -10.97 7.17 -9.82
C GLU A 201 -11.41 5.88 -9.13
N LEU A 202 -10.64 5.41 -8.13
CA LEU A 202 -11.01 4.24 -7.34
C LEU A 202 -12.15 4.54 -6.38
N HIS A 203 -12.22 5.77 -5.86
CA HIS A 203 -13.36 6.21 -5.05
C HIS A 203 -14.66 6.25 -5.84
N ASN A 204 -14.62 6.52 -7.14
CA ASN A 204 -15.80 6.60 -8.00
C ASN A 204 -16.34 5.23 -8.44
N ILE A 205 -15.47 4.21 -8.51
CA ILE A 205 -15.87 2.88 -9.01
C ILE A 205 -16.20 1.87 -7.91
N LYS A 206 -15.66 2.03 -6.70
CA LYS A 206 -15.87 1.10 -5.60
C LYS A 206 -17.33 1.02 -5.14
N ASP A 207 -17.75 -0.16 -4.71
CA ASP A 207 -18.97 -0.34 -3.93
C ASP A 207 -18.75 -0.07 -2.45
N LYS A 208 -17.54 -0.37 -1.95
CA LYS A 208 -17.15 -0.17 -0.57
C LYS A 208 -15.74 0.37 -0.43
N TYR A 209 -15.57 1.42 0.38
CA TYR A 209 -14.26 1.85 0.87
C TYR A 209 -14.04 1.36 2.29
N ILE A 210 -12.86 0.83 2.55
CA ILE A 210 -12.43 0.36 3.87
C ILE A 210 -11.14 1.08 4.24
N ASP A 211 -11.19 1.87 5.30
CA ASP A 211 -9.99 2.54 5.83
C ASP A 211 -9.06 1.50 6.48
N PHE A 212 -7.83 1.40 5.96
CA PHE A 212 -6.86 0.41 6.43
C PHE A 212 -6.50 0.59 7.91
N GLY A 213 -6.41 1.83 8.39
CA GLY A 213 -6.11 2.11 9.80
C GLY A 213 -7.18 1.59 10.76
N LYS A 214 -8.45 1.52 10.30
CA LYS A 214 -9.57 0.95 11.05
C LYS A 214 -9.72 -0.54 10.82
N PHE A 215 -9.34 -1.02 9.65
CA PHE A 215 -9.37 -2.44 9.30
C PHE A 215 -8.31 -3.23 10.07
N TYR A 216 -7.06 -2.77 10.07
CA TYR A 216 -5.92 -3.51 10.61
C TYR A 216 -5.97 -3.65 12.13
N THR A 217 -5.97 -4.90 12.61
CA THR A 217 -6.03 -5.27 14.04
C THR A 217 -4.73 -5.87 14.58
N GLY A 218 -3.73 -6.05 13.71
CA GLY A 218 -2.42 -6.59 14.09
C GLY A 218 -1.56 -5.63 14.91
N LYS A 219 -0.36 -6.05 15.24
CA LYS A 219 0.59 -5.24 16.01
C LYS A 219 1.07 -4.02 15.20
N ARG A 220 0.89 -2.83 15.78
CA ARG A 220 1.38 -1.56 15.23
C ARG A 220 2.76 -1.24 15.81
N THR A 221 3.76 -1.02 14.94
CA THR A 221 5.08 -0.53 15.34
C THR A 221 5.19 0.93 14.94
N TYR A 222 5.10 1.84 15.91
CA TYR A 222 5.12 3.28 15.65
C TYR A 222 6.49 3.73 15.15
N ILE A 223 6.49 4.59 14.14
CA ILE A 223 7.68 5.22 13.59
C ILE A 223 8.04 6.37 14.54
N LYS A 224 9.23 6.33 15.15
CA LYS A 224 9.70 7.46 15.95
C LYS A 224 9.86 8.66 15.02
N SER A 225 9.20 9.78 15.32
CA SER A 225 9.49 11.05 14.63
C SER A 225 10.92 11.47 14.99
N GLU A 226 11.77 11.60 14.00
CA GLU A 226 13.14 12.11 14.20
C GLU A 226 13.18 13.60 14.58
N ASN A 227 12.01 14.25 14.74
CA ASN A 227 11.90 15.65 15.10
C ASN A 227 10.89 15.85 16.24
N PRO A 228 11.34 15.94 17.51
CA PRO A 228 10.45 16.26 18.64
C PRO A 228 9.91 17.71 18.63
N ALA A 229 10.36 18.56 17.69
CA ALA A 229 10.04 20.00 17.69
C ALA A 229 8.71 20.39 17.02
N LEU A 230 7.92 19.45 16.45
CA LEU A 230 6.62 19.75 15.81
C LEU A 230 5.41 19.06 16.46
N GLY A 231 5.59 18.49 17.65
CA GLY A 231 4.54 17.81 18.42
C GLY A 231 4.05 18.61 19.62
N GLY A 232 4.03 19.92 19.53
CA GLY A 232 3.54 20.77 20.63
C GLY A 232 2.67 21.91 20.14
N ALA A 233 1.35 21.63 19.99
CA ALA A 233 0.28 22.59 20.28
C ALA A 233 -1.09 21.92 20.04
N ALA A 234 -1.80 21.72 21.16
CA ALA A 234 -3.26 21.60 21.40
C ALA A 234 -4.06 20.61 20.57
#